data_c02884ef9e18cef640bc774191ca0968
#
_entry.id   c02884ef9e18cef640bc774191ca0968
#
_cell.length_a   1.000
_cell.length_b   1.000
_cell.length_c   1.000
_cell.angle_alpha   90.00
_cell.angle_beta   90.00
_cell.angle_gamma   90.00
#
_symmetry.space_group_name_H-M   'P 1'
#
loop_
_entity.id
_entity.type
_entity.pdbx_description
1 polymer ?
#
loop_
_entity_poly.entity_id
_entity_poly.type
_entity_poly.pdbx_seq_one_letter_code
_entity_poly.pdbx_strand_id
1 'polypeptide(L)'
;MINPHQIPTNVQGGYAVIFSYQLSDNLDGYEDMDQKTIDAVVDAPGYLGYKKFGDGNQNTFISYWKDLKSIDIWRKDFLHIEAKKHGKQWYKKMRVQIVQIHDDINYWS
;
A
#
# COMPACT_ATOMS: atom_id res chain seq x y z
N MET A 1 -21.16 -4.01 0.88
CA MET A 1 -19.88 -3.60 1.49
C MET A 1 -18.77 -3.72 0.47
N ILE A 2 -17.97 -2.71 0.32
CA ILE A 2 -16.83 -2.75 -0.59
C ILE A 2 -15.70 -3.54 0.05
N ASN A 3 -15.22 -4.57 -0.62
CA ASN A 3 -14.07 -5.33 -0.19
C ASN A 3 -12.80 -4.49 -0.40
N PRO A 4 -12.05 -4.12 0.65
CA PRO A 4 -10.86 -3.28 0.49
C PRO A 4 -9.73 -3.95 -0.30
N HIS A 5 -9.78 -5.27 -0.49
CA HIS A 5 -8.85 -6.01 -1.33
C HIS A 5 -9.21 -5.93 -2.82
N GLN A 6 -10.41 -5.47 -3.12
CA GLN A 6 -10.88 -5.46 -4.49
C GLN A 6 -10.34 -4.25 -5.25
N ILE A 7 -9.67 -4.51 -6.37
CA ILE A 7 -9.17 -3.46 -7.25
C ILE A 7 -10.34 -2.96 -8.10
N PRO A 8 -10.47 -1.64 -8.32
CA PRO A 8 -11.49 -1.11 -9.21
C PRO A 8 -11.33 -1.68 -10.63
N THR A 9 -12.41 -1.70 -11.38
CA THR A 9 -12.43 -2.25 -12.74
C THR A 9 -11.41 -1.58 -13.67
N ASN A 10 -11.17 -0.28 -13.46
CA ASN A 10 -10.24 0.47 -14.30
C ASN A 10 -9.62 1.60 -13.50
N VAL A 11 -8.29 1.62 -13.47
CA VAL A 11 -7.52 2.68 -12.81
C VAL A 11 -6.59 3.42 -13.79
N GLN A 12 -6.91 3.36 -15.08
CA GLN A 12 -6.14 4.07 -16.11
C GLN A 12 -6.09 5.57 -15.82
N GLY A 13 -4.90 6.14 -15.94
CA GLY A 13 -4.69 7.55 -15.61
C GLY A 13 -4.43 7.81 -14.15
N GLY A 14 -4.68 6.82 -13.28
CA GLY A 14 -4.38 6.91 -11.86
C GLY A 14 -2.93 6.56 -11.57
N TYR A 15 -2.67 6.28 -10.30
CA TYR A 15 -1.32 6.01 -9.81
C TYR A 15 -1.31 4.76 -8.93
N ALA A 16 -0.15 4.13 -8.86
CA ALA A 16 0.06 3.01 -7.94
C ALA A 16 1.26 3.31 -7.05
N VAL A 17 1.14 2.96 -5.79
CA VAL A 17 2.26 2.94 -4.85
C VAL A 17 2.64 1.49 -4.65
N ILE A 18 3.85 1.14 -5.03
CA ILE A 18 4.37 -0.22 -4.91
C ILE A 18 5.32 -0.24 -3.73
N PHE A 19 4.92 -0.95 -2.68
CA PHE A 19 5.70 -1.12 -1.48
C PHE A 19 6.23 -2.55 -1.45
N SER A 20 7.53 -2.70 -1.69
CA SER A 20 8.21 -4.00 -1.66
C SER A 20 9.04 -4.07 -0.40
N TYR A 21 8.92 -5.16 0.36
CA TYR A 21 9.57 -5.23 1.66
C TYR A 21 9.91 -6.65 2.06
N GLN A 22 10.89 -6.75 2.94
CA GLN A 22 11.29 -7.98 3.60
C GLN A 22 11.17 -7.76 5.10
N LEU A 23 10.42 -8.64 5.77
CA LEU A 23 10.20 -8.51 7.21
C LEU A 23 11.42 -8.97 8.00
N SER A 24 11.63 -8.34 9.15
CA SER A 24 12.66 -8.75 10.10
C SER A 24 12.17 -9.92 10.95
N ASP A 25 13.05 -10.40 11.83
CA ASP A 25 12.69 -11.47 12.76
C ASP A 25 11.93 -10.95 13.98
N ASN A 26 11.92 -9.63 14.20
CA ASN A 26 11.23 -9.02 15.33
C ASN A 26 9.96 -8.31 14.85
N LEU A 27 8.85 -9.03 14.92
CA LEU A 27 7.56 -8.56 14.41
C LEU A 27 6.57 -8.18 15.52
N ASP A 28 7.06 -7.89 16.72
CA ASP A 28 6.18 -7.48 17.82
C ASP A 28 5.39 -6.22 17.44
N GLY A 29 4.07 -6.34 17.47
CA GLY A 29 3.16 -5.25 17.16
C GLY A 29 2.95 -5.02 15.65
N TYR A 30 3.63 -5.75 14.80
CA TYR A 30 3.54 -5.56 13.35
C TYR A 30 2.13 -5.82 12.82
N GLU A 31 1.53 -6.94 13.19
CA GLU A 31 0.20 -7.31 12.67
C GLU A 31 -0.86 -6.29 13.04
N ASP A 32 -0.84 -5.81 14.29
CA ASP A 32 -1.78 -4.79 14.75
C ASP A 32 -1.61 -3.49 13.98
N MET A 33 -0.38 -3.04 13.78
CA MET A 33 -0.11 -1.80 13.05
C MET A 33 -0.46 -1.94 11.57
N ASP A 34 -0.14 -3.08 10.96
CA ASP A 34 -0.47 -3.35 9.57
C ASP A 34 -1.98 -3.30 9.36
N GLN A 35 -2.75 -3.93 10.24
CA GLN A 35 -4.21 -3.91 10.16
C GLN A 35 -4.77 -2.50 10.35
N LYS A 36 -4.24 -1.73 11.30
CA LYS A 36 -4.66 -0.35 11.52
C LYS A 36 -4.38 0.53 10.30
N THR A 37 -3.24 0.31 9.66
CA THR A 37 -2.85 1.04 8.46
C THR A 37 -3.80 0.72 7.30
N ILE A 38 -4.11 -0.55 7.12
CA ILE A 38 -5.07 -0.99 6.10
C ILE A 38 -6.45 -0.42 6.36
N ASP A 39 -6.91 -0.46 7.61
CA ASP A 39 -8.22 0.09 7.97
C ASP A 39 -8.28 1.59 7.71
N ALA A 40 -7.20 2.30 7.98
CA ALA A 40 -7.13 3.75 7.77
C ALA A 40 -7.10 4.11 6.28
N VAL A 41 -6.43 3.31 5.44
CA VAL A 41 -6.30 3.64 4.02
C VAL A 41 -7.64 3.59 3.27
N VAL A 42 -8.56 2.75 3.72
CA VAL A 42 -9.89 2.62 3.10
C VAL A 42 -10.63 3.95 3.10
N ASP A 43 -10.41 4.78 4.12
CA ASP A 43 -11.06 6.08 4.26
C ASP A 43 -10.22 7.24 3.71
N ALA A 44 -9.04 6.96 3.18
CA ALA A 44 -8.16 8.00 2.65
C ALA A 44 -8.72 8.60 1.36
N PRO A 45 -8.73 9.94 1.20
CA PRO A 45 -9.20 10.57 -0.03
C PRO A 45 -8.39 10.09 -1.23
N GLY A 46 -9.09 9.73 -2.30
CA GLY A 46 -8.45 9.31 -3.56
C GLY A 46 -7.94 7.87 -3.58
N TYR A 47 -8.12 7.12 -2.49
CA TYR A 47 -7.81 5.70 -2.46
C TYR A 47 -8.78 4.91 -3.34
N LEU A 48 -8.25 4.00 -4.17
CA LEU A 48 -9.05 3.24 -5.12
C LEU A 48 -9.06 1.73 -4.83
N GLY A 49 -8.10 1.22 -4.09
CA GLY A 49 -8.01 -0.19 -3.78
C GLY A 49 -6.57 -0.64 -3.59
N TYR A 50 -6.39 -1.90 -3.23
CA TYR A 50 -5.05 -2.44 -3.09
C TYR A 50 -5.01 -3.94 -3.37
N LYS A 51 -3.81 -4.46 -3.58
CA LYS A 51 -3.55 -5.90 -3.58
C LYS A 51 -2.25 -6.16 -2.82
N LYS A 52 -2.17 -7.32 -2.19
CA LYS A 52 -1.04 -7.71 -1.38
C LYS A 52 -0.68 -9.16 -1.70
N PHE A 53 0.60 -9.43 -1.90
CA PHE A 53 1.08 -10.79 -2.15
C PHE A 53 2.51 -10.95 -1.68
N GLY A 54 2.91 -12.20 -1.48
CA GLY A 54 4.25 -12.52 -1.03
C GLY A 54 4.30 -13.88 -0.37
N ASP A 55 5.51 -14.31 -0.01
CA ASP A 55 5.76 -15.59 0.63
C ASP A 55 6.13 -15.45 2.12
N GLY A 56 5.95 -14.26 2.69
CA GLY A 56 6.36 -13.94 4.04
C GLY A 56 7.77 -13.37 4.13
N ASN A 57 8.67 -13.79 3.25
CA ASN A 57 10.03 -13.28 3.19
C ASN A 57 10.13 -12.10 2.22
N GLN A 58 9.59 -12.27 1.00
CA GLN A 58 9.51 -11.21 0.00
C GLN A 58 8.03 -10.83 -0.17
N ASN A 59 7.71 -9.57 0.09
CA ASN A 59 6.32 -9.11 0.08
C ASN A 59 6.16 -7.87 -0.77
N THR A 60 4.98 -7.75 -1.37
CA THR A 60 4.62 -6.58 -2.16
C THR A 60 3.20 -6.15 -1.81
N PHE A 61 3.04 -4.86 -1.52
CA PHE A 61 1.76 -4.23 -1.29
C PHE A 61 1.60 -3.13 -2.34
N ILE A 62 0.55 -3.21 -3.15
CA ILE A 62 0.29 -2.20 -4.18
C ILE A 62 -1.03 -1.53 -3.86
N SER A 63 -0.98 -0.21 -3.68
CA SER A 63 -2.18 0.60 -3.50
C SER A 63 -2.42 1.47 -4.73
N TYR A 64 -3.69 1.67 -5.06
CA TYR A 64 -4.12 2.42 -6.23
C TYR A 64 -4.78 3.73 -5.81
N TRP A 65 -4.46 4.80 -6.52
CA TRP A 65 -4.83 6.16 -6.14
C TRP A 65 -5.28 6.98 -7.33
N LYS A 66 -6.19 7.88 -7.06
CA LYS A 66 -6.75 8.77 -8.08
C LYS A 66 -5.71 9.76 -8.61
N ASP A 67 -4.88 10.33 -7.74
CA ASP A 67 -3.93 11.38 -8.09
C ASP A 67 -2.74 11.42 -7.13
N LEU A 68 -1.72 12.18 -7.50
CA LEU A 68 -0.51 12.33 -6.68
C LEU A 68 -0.76 13.07 -5.38
N LYS A 69 -1.69 14.02 -5.37
CA LYS A 69 -2.01 14.77 -4.16
C LYS A 69 -2.53 13.87 -3.06
N SER A 70 -3.40 12.93 -3.41
CA SER A 70 -3.93 11.94 -2.48
C SER A 70 -2.82 11.06 -1.90
N ILE A 71 -1.88 10.64 -2.75
CA ILE A 71 -0.71 9.87 -2.32
C ILE A 71 0.16 10.68 -1.37
N ASP A 72 0.40 11.96 -1.68
CA ASP A 72 1.24 12.82 -0.83
C ASP A 72 0.65 12.97 0.56
N ILE A 73 -0.66 13.17 0.67
CA ILE A 73 -1.34 13.28 1.95
C ILE A 73 -1.21 11.99 2.74
N TRP A 74 -1.52 10.85 2.12
CA TRP A 74 -1.44 9.54 2.74
C TRP A 74 -0.02 9.16 3.12
N ARG A 75 0.93 9.40 2.22
CA ARG A 75 2.34 9.07 2.40
C ARG A 75 2.93 9.76 3.63
N LYS A 76 2.59 11.00 3.85
CA LYS A 76 3.08 11.74 5.03
C LYS A 76 2.59 11.11 6.31
N ASP A 77 1.32 10.76 6.38
CA ASP A 77 0.75 10.12 7.56
C ASP A 77 1.34 8.73 7.77
N PHE A 78 1.37 7.92 6.71
CA PHE A 78 1.88 6.55 6.76
C PHE A 78 3.35 6.52 7.16
N LEU A 79 4.19 7.26 6.47
CA LEU A 79 5.64 7.27 6.73
C LEU A 79 5.96 7.84 8.11
N HIS A 80 5.21 8.85 8.53
CA HIS A 80 5.40 9.44 9.84
C HIS A 80 5.11 8.43 10.95
N ILE A 81 3.99 7.73 10.83
CA ILE A 81 3.58 6.70 11.81
C ILE A 81 4.61 5.56 11.85
N GLU A 82 4.97 5.02 10.70
CA GLU A 82 5.89 3.89 10.60
C GLU A 82 7.30 4.26 11.09
N ALA A 83 7.82 5.38 10.60
CA ALA A 83 9.16 5.82 10.98
C ALA A 83 9.26 6.12 12.47
N LYS A 84 8.22 6.75 13.02
CA LYS A 84 8.20 7.14 14.42
C LYS A 84 8.07 5.95 15.36
N LYS A 85 7.37 4.89 14.91
CA LYS A 85 7.09 3.76 15.79
C LYS A 85 8.09 2.63 15.68
N HIS A 86 8.20 1.95 14.54
CA HIS A 86 8.95 0.71 14.49
C HIS A 86 9.49 0.33 13.10
N GLY A 87 9.58 1.23 12.15
CA GLY A 87 9.94 0.89 10.78
C GLY A 87 11.21 0.05 10.66
N LYS A 88 12.26 0.43 11.37
CA LYS A 88 13.55 -0.27 11.34
C LYS A 88 13.49 -1.62 12.04
N GLN A 89 12.59 -1.78 13.00
CA GLN A 89 12.41 -3.03 13.73
C GLN A 89 11.76 -4.09 12.85
N TRP A 90 10.73 -3.70 12.08
CA TRP A 90 9.91 -4.64 11.33
C TRP A 90 10.44 -5.00 9.95
N TYR A 91 11.18 -4.10 9.32
CA TYR A 91 11.62 -4.29 7.93
C TYR A 91 13.14 -4.41 7.84
N LYS A 92 13.62 -5.50 7.25
CA LYS A 92 15.02 -5.64 6.86
C LYS A 92 15.32 -4.77 5.65
N LYS A 93 14.39 -4.74 4.72
CA LYS A 93 14.47 -3.95 3.48
C LYS A 93 13.10 -3.44 3.15
N MET A 94 13.05 -2.23 2.59
CA MET A 94 11.80 -1.67 2.07
C MET A 94 12.11 -0.73 0.91
N ARG A 95 11.23 -0.75 -0.05
CA ARG A 95 11.30 0.12 -1.23
C ARG A 95 9.92 0.60 -1.59
N VAL A 96 9.80 1.90 -1.87
CA VAL A 96 8.54 2.51 -2.30
C VAL A 96 8.75 3.09 -3.68
N GLN A 97 7.88 2.71 -4.61
CA GLN A 97 7.86 3.25 -5.96
C GLN A 97 6.48 3.81 -6.25
N ILE A 98 6.42 5.01 -6.81
CA ILE A 98 5.16 5.63 -7.20
C ILE A 98 5.18 5.70 -8.73
N VAL A 99 4.18 5.09 -9.35
CA VAL A 99 4.11 4.99 -10.81
C VAL A 99 2.77 5.49 -11.31
N GLN A 100 2.77 6.07 -12.50
CA GLN A 100 1.53 6.42 -13.18
C GLN A 100 1.07 5.23 -14.02
N ILE A 101 -0.22 4.96 -13.98
CA ILE A 101 -0.81 3.87 -14.77
C ILE A 101 -1.21 4.43 -16.12
N HIS A 102 -0.39 4.17 -17.12
CA HIS A 102 -0.61 4.66 -18.46
C HIS A 102 -1.80 3.97 -19.12
N ASP A 103 -1.82 2.64 -19.06
CA ASP A 103 -2.91 1.82 -19.58
C ASP A 103 -3.38 0.83 -18.55
N ASP A 104 -4.67 0.56 -18.53
CA ASP A 104 -5.26 -0.48 -17.69
C ASP A 104 -6.25 -1.24 -18.56
N ILE A 105 -5.82 -2.37 -19.08
CA ILE A 105 -6.58 -3.17 -20.04
C ILE A 105 -6.85 -4.53 -19.44
N ASN A 106 -8.13 -4.88 -19.36
CA ASN A 106 -8.56 -6.15 -18.81
C ASN A 106 -9.07 -7.05 -19.93
N TYR A 107 -8.24 -7.98 -20.35
CA TYR A 107 -8.53 -8.80 -21.52
C TYR A 107 -9.56 -9.90 -21.27
N TRP A 108 -9.72 -10.33 -20.02
CA TRP A 108 -10.54 -11.50 -19.68
C TRP A 108 -11.52 -11.23 -18.53
N SER A 109 -12.01 -10.05 -18.39
CA SER A 109 -12.97 -9.77 -17.31
C SER A 109 -14.40 -9.84 -17.78
#